data_eff8e0bcb27bdf19b3615b5eb2ac9db5
#
_entry.id   eff8e0bcb27bdf19b3615b5eb2ac9db5
#
_cell.length_a   1.000
_cell.length_b   1.000
_cell.length_c   1.000
_cell.angle_alpha   90.00
_cell.angle_beta   90.00
_cell.angle_gamma   90.00
#
_symmetry.space_group_name_H-M   'P 1'
#
loop_
_entity.id
_entity.type
_entity.pdbx_description
1 polymer ?
#
loop_
_entity_poly.entity_id
_entity_poly.type
_entity_poly.pdbx_seq_one_letter_code
_entity_poly.pdbx_strand_id
1 'polypeptide(L)'
;MIIKNAKVYSDGCRFVEKDLIIRDGRIVFGAAPQEGEEVIDAGGAYALPGLVDIHFHGAVGHDFCDADEAGLQAIADFEASKGVLAICPATMTFSEEILNGIMDVAAAHKNERGADLVGTNMEGPYISPKKVGAQNPKYVMAADAGMFRRLQARSGGLIKLVDVAPEEPGNLDFIRECRDEVRISIAHTCTDYDTAKAAFAAGASHMTHLYNAMPGITHREPGPIIAALEDGAEVELITDNVHIHPAMVRFTFNTFGADRVILIADSMMACGLPDGQYSLGGQAVTVRGPRATLTEQPGTIAGSATCLFDCMKRAVLDMGVPLESAVRAATLNPARSIGIDADYGSLDAGRYGNVVLVDDKLDILKVVRHGEVIG
;
A
#
# COMPACT_ATOMS: atom_id res chain seq x y z
N MET A 1 -20.80 -12.76 15.44
CA MET A 1 -19.52 -12.94 16.23
C MET A 1 -19.36 -11.82 17.24
N ILE A 2 -18.80 -12.12 18.42
CA ILE A 2 -18.48 -11.12 19.45
C ILE A 2 -17.02 -11.29 19.82
N ILE A 3 -16.23 -10.21 19.75
CA ILE A 3 -14.85 -10.17 20.27
C ILE A 3 -14.89 -9.38 21.58
N LYS A 4 -14.59 -10.04 22.70
CA LYS A 4 -14.66 -9.47 24.05
C LYS A 4 -13.27 -9.15 24.60
N ASN A 5 -13.22 -8.24 25.57
CA ASN A 5 -12.01 -7.91 26.32
C ASN A 5 -10.85 -7.48 25.41
N ALA A 6 -11.11 -6.73 24.31
CA ALA A 6 -10.10 -6.24 23.40
C ALA A 6 -9.78 -4.77 23.65
N LYS A 7 -8.52 -4.39 23.45
CA LYS A 7 -8.11 -2.99 23.23
C LYS A 7 -8.35 -2.65 21.76
N VAL A 8 -9.49 -2.04 21.46
CA VAL A 8 -9.95 -1.80 20.08
C VAL A 8 -9.42 -0.47 19.57
N TYR A 9 -8.79 -0.46 18.40
CA TYR A 9 -8.41 0.76 17.71
C TYR A 9 -9.67 1.49 17.19
N SER A 10 -9.86 2.73 17.60
CA SER A 10 -11.07 3.52 17.29
C SER A 10 -10.75 4.72 16.40
N ASP A 11 -11.81 5.36 15.88
CA ASP A 11 -11.74 6.56 15.03
C ASP A 11 -10.98 7.75 15.63
N GLY A 12 -10.86 7.82 16.96
CA GLY A 12 -9.96 8.77 17.61
C GLY A 12 -8.47 8.42 17.46
N CYS A 13 -8.12 7.42 16.63
CA CYS A 13 -6.75 6.91 16.45
C CYS A 13 -6.09 6.55 17.78
N ARG A 14 -6.82 5.87 18.64
CA ARG A 14 -6.38 5.41 19.97
C ARG A 14 -7.05 4.09 20.33
N PHE A 15 -6.42 3.35 21.24
CA PHE A 15 -6.98 2.12 21.77
C PHE A 15 -7.97 2.37 22.90
N VAL A 16 -9.12 1.71 22.84
CA VAL A 16 -10.19 1.78 23.87
C VAL A 16 -10.63 0.35 24.20
N GLU A 17 -10.71 0.02 25.48
CA GLU A 17 -11.26 -1.26 25.92
C GLU A 17 -12.77 -1.29 25.63
N LYS A 18 -13.17 -2.17 24.73
CA LYS A 18 -14.58 -2.41 24.38
C LYS A 18 -14.75 -3.75 23.68
N ASP A 19 -15.98 -4.24 23.69
CA ASP A 19 -16.36 -5.39 22.88
C ASP A 19 -16.67 -4.94 21.44
N LEU A 20 -16.34 -5.80 20.47
CA LEU A 20 -16.75 -5.65 19.07
C LEU A 20 -17.81 -6.68 18.75
N ILE A 21 -18.89 -6.25 18.11
CA ILE A 21 -19.94 -7.15 17.60
C ILE A 21 -19.94 -7.06 16.09
N ILE A 22 -19.85 -8.21 15.42
CA ILE A 22 -19.85 -8.32 13.96
C ILE A 22 -21.06 -9.16 13.55
N ARG A 23 -21.91 -8.61 12.69
CA ARG A 23 -23.08 -9.29 12.11
C ARG A 23 -23.15 -9.01 10.63
N ASP A 24 -23.48 -10.03 9.85
CA ASP A 24 -23.58 -9.94 8.40
C ASP A 24 -22.31 -9.32 7.79
N GLY A 25 -21.14 -9.72 8.32
CA GLY A 25 -19.83 -9.25 7.90
C GLY A 25 -19.47 -7.82 8.31
N ARG A 26 -20.33 -7.11 9.09
CA ARG A 26 -20.13 -5.71 9.44
C ARG A 26 -20.14 -5.46 10.94
N ILE A 27 -19.40 -4.45 11.37
CA ILE A 27 -19.35 -4.01 12.76
C ILE A 27 -20.66 -3.30 13.12
N VAL A 28 -21.23 -3.67 14.25
CA VAL A 28 -22.44 -3.05 14.81
C VAL A 28 -22.19 -2.55 16.23
N PHE A 29 -22.69 -1.38 16.57
CA PHE A 29 -22.62 -0.82 17.92
C PHE A 29 -23.98 -0.82 18.62
N GLY A 30 -23.95 -0.93 19.96
CA GLY A 30 -25.15 -0.86 20.78
C GLY A 30 -26.07 -2.07 20.67
N ALA A 31 -25.66 -3.11 19.95
CA ALA A 31 -26.41 -4.35 19.86
C ALA A 31 -26.19 -5.21 21.11
N ALA A 32 -27.26 -5.86 21.62
CA ALA A 32 -27.12 -6.84 22.66
C ALA A 32 -26.58 -8.17 22.06
N PRO A 33 -25.73 -8.94 22.80
CA PRO A 33 -25.35 -10.28 22.40
C PRO A 33 -26.59 -11.16 22.13
N GLN A 34 -26.53 -12.01 21.11
CA GLN A 34 -27.57 -12.95 20.76
C GLN A 34 -27.15 -14.37 21.14
N GLU A 35 -28.13 -15.22 21.43
CA GLU A 35 -27.86 -16.63 21.71
C GLU A 35 -27.32 -17.34 20.46
N GLY A 36 -26.22 -18.11 20.63
CA GLY A 36 -25.56 -18.82 19.52
C GLY A 36 -24.53 -18.02 18.75
N GLU A 37 -24.30 -16.73 19.06
CA GLU A 37 -23.18 -15.99 18.47
C GLU A 37 -21.82 -16.57 18.92
N GLU A 38 -20.90 -16.74 17.98
CA GLU A 38 -19.51 -17.11 18.30
C GLU A 38 -18.87 -16.01 19.16
N VAL A 39 -18.16 -16.41 20.21
CA VAL A 39 -17.50 -15.48 21.13
C VAL A 39 -15.99 -15.77 21.13
N ILE A 40 -15.23 -14.73 20.83
CA ILE A 40 -13.76 -14.72 20.94
C ILE A 40 -13.41 -13.86 22.15
N ASP A 41 -12.74 -14.44 23.15
CA ASP A 41 -12.14 -13.68 24.26
C ASP A 41 -10.73 -13.24 23.82
N ALA A 42 -10.54 -11.95 23.63
CA ALA A 42 -9.26 -11.38 23.23
C ALA A 42 -8.25 -11.30 24.40
N GLY A 43 -8.70 -11.49 25.66
CA GLY A 43 -7.80 -11.52 26.83
C GLY A 43 -6.93 -10.27 27.02
N GLY A 44 -7.39 -9.11 26.58
CA GLY A 44 -6.65 -7.84 26.63
C GLY A 44 -5.76 -7.56 25.41
N ALA A 45 -5.80 -8.41 24.37
CA ALA A 45 -5.08 -8.19 23.13
C ALA A 45 -5.54 -6.91 22.39
N TYR A 46 -4.68 -6.40 21.54
CA TYR A 46 -5.06 -5.29 20.64
C TYR A 46 -5.90 -5.82 19.48
N ALA A 47 -6.97 -5.13 19.16
CA ALA A 47 -7.79 -5.33 17.97
C ALA A 47 -7.52 -4.20 16.98
N LEU A 48 -6.80 -4.52 15.91
CA LEU A 48 -6.49 -3.61 14.82
C LEU A 48 -7.52 -3.77 13.70
N PRO A 49 -7.82 -2.71 12.91
CA PRO A 49 -8.49 -2.89 11.64
C PRO A 49 -7.64 -3.78 10.72
N GLY A 50 -8.24 -4.54 9.83
CA GLY A 50 -7.52 -5.17 8.74
C GLY A 50 -6.66 -4.15 7.99
N LEU A 51 -5.39 -4.48 7.76
CA LEU A 51 -4.46 -3.60 7.06
C LEU A 51 -4.87 -3.41 5.60
N VAL A 52 -4.46 -2.29 5.02
CA VAL A 52 -4.72 -1.92 3.63
C VAL A 52 -3.38 -1.62 2.96
N ASP A 53 -2.96 -2.45 2.01
CA ASP A 53 -1.74 -2.22 1.23
C ASP A 53 -2.08 -1.66 -0.15
N ILE A 54 -1.57 -0.46 -0.44
CA ILE A 54 -1.85 0.23 -1.70
C ILE A 54 -0.67 0.25 -2.66
N HIS A 55 0.44 -0.40 -2.27
CA HIS A 55 1.62 -0.48 -3.11
C HIS A 55 2.48 -1.71 -2.78
N PHE A 56 2.34 -2.74 -3.59
CA PHE A 56 3.18 -3.93 -3.60
C PHE A 56 3.01 -4.65 -4.94
N HIS A 57 3.93 -5.55 -5.31
CA HIS A 57 3.93 -6.22 -6.62
C HIS A 57 3.57 -7.70 -6.52
N GLY A 58 3.87 -8.36 -5.40
CA GLY A 58 3.63 -9.78 -5.30
C GLY A 58 4.08 -10.40 -3.99
N ALA A 59 3.84 -11.71 -3.87
CA ALA A 59 4.24 -12.55 -2.74
C ALA A 59 4.23 -14.03 -3.16
N VAL A 60 4.85 -14.89 -2.35
CA VAL A 60 4.83 -16.37 -2.42
C VAL A 60 5.08 -16.95 -3.82
N GLY A 61 5.95 -16.29 -4.60
CA GLY A 61 6.38 -16.75 -5.92
C GLY A 61 5.53 -16.24 -7.08
N HIS A 62 4.54 -15.37 -6.81
CA HIS A 62 3.66 -14.78 -7.81
C HIS A 62 3.81 -13.25 -7.86
N ASP A 63 3.72 -12.70 -9.06
CA ASP A 63 3.71 -11.26 -9.32
C ASP A 63 2.33 -10.88 -9.89
N PHE A 64 1.78 -9.77 -9.45
CA PHE A 64 0.52 -9.25 -9.99
C PHE A 64 0.57 -9.05 -11.51
N CYS A 65 1.75 -8.69 -12.01
CA CYS A 65 1.99 -8.49 -13.45
C CYS A 65 2.12 -9.78 -14.26
N ASP A 66 2.10 -10.96 -13.63
CA ASP A 66 2.03 -12.24 -14.35
C ASP A 66 0.68 -12.43 -15.07
N ALA A 67 -0.32 -11.61 -14.72
CA ALA A 67 -1.68 -11.69 -15.27
C ALA A 67 -2.28 -13.11 -15.13
N ASP A 68 -2.06 -13.74 -13.98
CA ASP A 68 -2.53 -15.07 -13.62
C ASP A 68 -3.52 -15.01 -12.46
N GLU A 69 -4.75 -15.48 -12.68
CA GLU A 69 -5.81 -15.49 -11.67
C GLU A 69 -5.44 -16.35 -10.44
N ALA A 70 -4.80 -17.50 -10.65
CA ALA A 70 -4.38 -18.37 -9.55
C ALA A 70 -3.25 -17.73 -8.73
N GLY A 71 -2.33 -17.04 -9.40
CA GLY A 71 -1.27 -16.26 -8.76
C GLY A 71 -1.82 -15.10 -7.94
N LEU A 72 -2.77 -14.33 -8.50
CA LEU A 72 -3.44 -13.25 -7.78
C LEU A 72 -4.20 -13.76 -6.54
N GLN A 73 -4.88 -14.90 -6.65
CA GLN A 73 -5.55 -15.53 -5.50
C GLN A 73 -4.54 -16.00 -4.45
N ALA A 74 -3.38 -16.55 -4.85
CA ALA A 74 -2.34 -16.96 -3.91
C ALA A 74 -1.73 -15.76 -3.15
N ILE A 75 -1.54 -14.63 -3.84
CA ILE A 75 -1.14 -13.36 -3.25
C ILE A 75 -2.21 -12.91 -2.23
N ALA A 76 -3.48 -12.88 -2.61
CA ALA A 76 -4.57 -12.45 -1.73
C ALA A 76 -4.69 -13.34 -0.48
N ASP A 77 -4.53 -14.66 -0.63
CA ASP A 77 -4.54 -15.61 0.50
C ASP A 77 -3.36 -15.38 1.46
N PHE A 78 -2.16 -15.12 0.92
CA PHE A 78 -0.99 -14.81 1.70
C PHE A 78 -1.14 -13.50 2.47
N GLU A 79 -1.53 -12.42 1.80
CA GLU A 79 -1.72 -11.10 2.41
C GLU A 79 -2.77 -11.16 3.54
N ALA A 80 -3.88 -11.86 3.32
CA ALA A 80 -4.89 -12.06 4.36
C ALA A 80 -4.33 -12.83 5.58
N SER A 81 -3.49 -13.85 5.36
CA SER A 81 -2.82 -14.58 6.45
C SER A 81 -1.90 -13.69 7.29
N LYS A 82 -1.46 -12.56 6.73
CA LYS A 82 -0.65 -11.52 7.38
C LYS A 82 -1.47 -10.34 7.90
N GLY A 83 -2.80 -10.46 7.92
CA GLY A 83 -3.69 -9.41 8.42
C GLY A 83 -3.88 -8.24 7.47
N VAL A 84 -3.38 -8.30 6.24
CA VAL A 84 -3.69 -7.34 5.17
C VAL A 84 -4.97 -7.82 4.51
N LEU A 85 -6.07 -7.09 4.69
CA LEU A 85 -7.40 -7.54 4.29
C LEU A 85 -8.00 -6.75 3.13
N ALA A 86 -7.29 -5.73 2.65
CA ALA A 86 -7.59 -5.02 1.41
C ALA A 86 -6.28 -4.74 0.67
N ILE A 87 -6.25 -5.06 -0.62
CA ILE A 87 -5.06 -4.96 -1.47
C ILE A 87 -5.33 -4.13 -2.72
N CYS A 88 -4.35 -3.29 -3.06
CA CYS A 88 -4.31 -2.50 -4.29
C CYS A 88 -2.90 -2.67 -4.90
N PRO A 89 -2.62 -3.84 -5.54
CA PRO A 89 -1.30 -4.17 -6.05
C PRO A 89 -0.89 -3.20 -7.17
N ALA A 90 0.42 -2.96 -7.26
CA ALA A 90 1.03 -2.10 -8.25
C ALA A 90 1.42 -2.88 -9.51
N THR A 91 1.16 -2.26 -10.67
CA THR A 91 1.75 -2.74 -11.92
C THR A 91 3.22 -2.30 -12.01
N MET A 92 3.97 -2.92 -12.91
CA MET A 92 5.27 -2.44 -13.34
C MET A 92 5.14 -1.62 -14.62
N THR A 93 6.22 -0.93 -14.99
CA THR A 93 6.32 -0.21 -16.27
C THR A 93 6.31 -1.19 -17.44
N PHE A 94 5.19 -1.26 -18.15
CA PHE A 94 4.95 -2.15 -19.29
C PHE A 94 4.24 -1.44 -20.46
N SER A 95 4.16 -2.11 -21.60
CA SER A 95 3.34 -1.66 -22.74
C SER A 95 1.85 -1.77 -22.43
N GLU A 96 1.04 -0.98 -23.12
CA GLU A 96 -0.43 -1.04 -23.00
C GLU A 96 -0.97 -2.46 -23.22
N GLU A 97 -0.37 -3.23 -24.14
CA GLU A 97 -0.77 -4.61 -24.42
C GLU A 97 -0.61 -5.52 -23.18
N ILE A 98 0.54 -5.43 -22.49
CA ILE A 98 0.80 -6.20 -21.27
C ILE A 98 -0.14 -5.73 -20.15
N LEU A 99 -0.26 -4.41 -19.95
CA LEU A 99 -1.14 -3.83 -18.92
C LEU A 99 -2.61 -4.22 -19.16
N ASN A 100 -3.05 -4.34 -20.39
CA ASN A 100 -4.39 -4.83 -20.72
C ASN A 100 -4.66 -6.23 -20.15
N GLY A 101 -3.70 -7.15 -20.28
CA GLY A 101 -3.84 -8.51 -19.72
C GLY A 101 -3.93 -8.51 -18.20
N ILE A 102 -3.12 -7.68 -17.54
CA ILE A 102 -3.15 -7.50 -16.07
C ILE A 102 -4.51 -6.96 -15.62
N MET A 103 -5.03 -5.94 -16.31
CA MET A 103 -6.33 -5.34 -15.97
C MET A 103 -7.51 -6.29 -16.23
N ASP A 104 -7.42 -7.18 -17.23
CA ASP A 104 -8.44 -8.21 -17.47
C ASP A 104 -8.53 -9.19 -16.30
N VAL A 105 -7.38 -9.65 -15.79
CA VAL A 105 -7.34 -10.57 -14.64
C VAL A 105 -7.84 -9.86 -13.39
N ALA A 106 -7.40 -8.63 -13.14
CA ALA A 106 -7.89 -7.84 -12.00
C ALA A 106 -9.41 -7.66 -12.05
N ALA A 107 -9.98 -7.33 -13.22
CA ALA A 107 -11.43 -7.15 -13.38
C ALA A 107 -12.22 -8.46 -13.22
N ALA A 108 -11.62 -9.60 -13.54
CA ALA A 108 -12.25 -10.91 -13.43
C ALA A 108 -12.18 -11.50 -12.03
N HIS A 109 -11.22 -11.06 -11.20
CA HIS A 109 -10.98 -11.58 -9.86
C HIS A 109 -12.21 -11.50 -8.95
N LYS A 110 -12.40 -12.54 -8.14
CA LYS A 110 -13.51 -12.63 -7.19
C LYS A 110 -12.98 -12.58 -5.76
N ASN A 111 -13.44 -11.60 -4.99
CA ASN A 111 -13.11 -11.45 -3.56
C ASN A 111 -13.85 -12.49 -2.67
N GLU A 112 -13.82 -13.76 -3.04
CA GLU A 112 -14.50 -14.83 -2.29
C GLU A 112 -13.73 -15.21 -1.02
N ARG A 113 -12.40 -15.17 -1.08
CA ARG A 113 -11.48 -15.47 0.03
C ARG A 113 -10.19 -14.64 -0.10
N GLY A 114 -9.32 -14.71 0.91
CA GLY A 114 -8.08 -13.93 0.93
C GLY A 114 -8.34 -12.45 1.22
N ALA A 115 -7.39 -11.59 0.91
CA ALA A 115 -7.55 -10.14 0.95
C ALA A 115 -8.43 -9.67 -0.21
N ASP A 116 -9.27 -8.66 0.02
CA ASP A 116 -10.10 -8.10 -1.04
C ASP A 116 -9.25 -7.26 -1.99
N LEU A 117 -9.30 -7.57 -3.29
CA LEU A 117 -8.76 -6.69 -4.34
C LEU A 117 -9.68 -5.47 -4.45
N VAL A 118 -9.22 -4.33 -3.96
CA VAL A 118 -10.01 -3.08 -3.89
C VAL A 118 -9.57 -2.03 -4.90
N GLY A 119 -8.46 -2.27 -5.58
CA GLY A 119 -7.92 -1.41 -6.61
C GLY A 119 -6.64 -1.94 -7.20
N THR A 120 -6.04 -1.14 -8.10
CA THR A 120 -4.70 -1.32 -8.63
C THR A 120 -3.97 0.03 -8.61
N ASN A 121 -2.67 0.01 -8.38
CA ASN A 121 -1.78 1.15 -8.54
C ASN A 121 -1.05 1.03 -9.88
N MET A 122 -1.13 2.04 -10.73
CA MET A 122 -0.44 2.06 -12.02
C MET A 122 0.95 2.70 -11.82
N GLU A 123 1.95 1.90 -11.40
CA GLU A 123 3.33 2.34 -11.22
C GLU A 123 4.09 2.34 -12.55
N GLY A 124 4.09 3.49 -13.18
CA GLY A 124 4.54 3.63 -14.57
C GLY A 124 3.43 3.29 -15.58
N PRO A 125 3.70 3.47 -16.86
CA PRO A 125 4.98 3.78 -17.51
C PRO A 125 5.35 5.29 -17.57
N TYR A 126 4.66 6.18 -16.88
CA TYR A 126 4.80 7.63 -16.98
C TYR A 126 5.90 8.21 -16.08
N ILE A 127 6.96 7.44 -15.88
CA ILE A 127 8.08 7.72 -14.98
C ILE A 127 9.29 8.32 -15.73
N SER A 128 10.28 8.82 -14.98
CA SER A 128 11.50 9.36 -15.58
C SER A 128 12.47 8.26 -16.02
N PRO A 129 12.97 8.30 -17.26
CA PRO A 129 13.99 7.35 -17.73
C PRO A 129 15.31 7.45 -16.98
N LYS A 130 15.50 8.52 -16.19
CA LYS A 130 16.72 8.73 -15.36
C LYS A 130 16.56 8.16 -13.94
N LYS A 131 15.35 7.76 -13.54
CA LYS A 131 15.04 7.26 -12.19
C LYS A 131 14.20 5.98 -12.23
N VAL A 132 14.46 5.14 -13.20
CA VAL A 132 13.71 3.88 -13.41
C VAL A 132 13.82 2.91 -12.21
N GLY A 133 14.89 2.95 -11.40
CA GLY A 133 15.06 1.98 -10.32
C GLY A 133 15.04 0.54 -10.84
N ALA A 134 14.12 -0.27 -10.34
CA ALA A 134 13.87 -1.65 -10.80
C ALA A 134 12.84 -1.72 -11.96
N GLN A 135 12.30 -0.60 -12.43
CA GLN A 135 11.38 -0.56 -13.56
C GLN A 135 12.11 -0.83 -14.89
N ASN A 136 11.40 -1.34 -15.89
CA ASN A 136 11.99 -1.63 -17.20
C ASN A 136 12.05 -0.38 -18.09
N PRO A 137 13.23 0.17 -18.40
CA PRO A 137 13.35 1.41 -19.17
C PRO A 137 12.80 1.32 -20.60
N LYS A 138 12.66 0.12 -21.14
CA LYS A 138 12.13 -0.12 -22.50
C LYS A 138 10.72 0.41 -22.68
N TYR A 139 9.92 0.44 -21.63
CA TYR A 139 8.51 0.76 -21.70
C TYR A 139 8.17 2.14 -21.11
N VAL A 140 9.17 2.89 -20.64
CA VAL A 140 8.97 4.26 -20.18
C VAL A 140 8.46 5.13 -21.32
N MET A 141 7.40 5.90 -21.07
CA MET A 141 6.77 6.78 -22.05
C MET A 141 6.17 8.02 -21.39
N ALA A 142 5.89 9.03 -22.20
CA ALA A 142 5.13 10.18 -21.75
C ALA A 142 3.69 9.78 -21.36
N ALA A 143 3.11 10.49 -20.40
CA ALA A 143 1.77 10.22 -19.94
C ALA A 143 0.72 10.39 -21.05
N ASP A 144 -0.20 9.46 -21.14
CA ASP A 144 -1.28 9.40 -22.12
C ASP A 144 -2.62 9.16 -21.40
N ALA A 145 -3.44 10.23 -21.31
CA ALA A 145 -4.76 10.18 -20.71
C ALA A 145 -5.72 9.21 -21.44
N GLY A 146 -5.54 9.07 -22.75
CA GLY A 146 -6.32 8.12 -23.55
C GLY A 146 -6.00 6.66 -23.17
N MET A 147 -4.71 6.31 -23.03
CA MET A 147 -4.27 5.00 -22.55
C MET A 147 -4.77 4.73 -21.14
N PHE A 148 -4.58 5.67 -20.21
CA PHE A 148 -5.10 5.55 -18.85
C PHE A 148 -6.61 5.23 -18.84
N ARG A 149 -7.42 5.99 -19.58
CA ARG A 149 -8.88 5.76 -19.61
C ARG A 149 -9.27 4.43 -20.23
N ARG A 150 -8.53 3.93 -21.24
CA ARG A 150 -8.74 2.58 -21.78
C ARG A 150 -8.46 1.50 -20.74
N LEU A 151 -7.34 1.62 -20.02
CA LEU A 151 -6.98 0.70 -18.92
C LEU A 151 -7.99 0.79 -17.77
N GLN A 152 -8.41 2.00 -17.38
CA GLN A 152 -9.41 2.22 -16.34
C GLN A 152 -10.77 1.57 -16.70
N ALA A 153 -11.22 1.73 -17.93
CA ALA A 153 -12.43 1.08 -18.42
C ALA A 153 -12.30 -0.44 -18.42
N ARG A 154 -11.12 -0.97 -18.83
CA ARG A 154 -10.83 -2.38 -18.89
C ARG A 154 -10.78 -3.04 -17.53
N SER A 155 -10.20 -2.38 -16.55
CA SER A 155 -10.15 -2.84 -15.16
C SER A 155 -11.51 -2.75 -14.43
N GLY A 156 -12.54 -2.18 -15.06
CA GLY A 156 -13.82 -1.93 -14.38
C GLY A 156 -13.75 -0.82 -13.33
N GLY A 157 -12.79 0.11 -13.44
CA GLY A 157 -12.62 1.24 -12.51
C GLY A 157 -11.69 0.92 -11.32
N LEU A 158 -10.87 -0.12 -11.42
CA LEU A 158 -9.98 -0.53 -10.34
C LEU A 158 -8.72 0.33 -10.21
N ILE A 159 -8.28 1.09 -11.23
CA ILE A 159 -7.10 1.94 -11.09
C ILE A 159 -7.40 3.07 -10.08
N LYS A 160 -6.71 3.08 -8.94
CA LYS A 160 -6.88 4.03 -7.84
C LYS A 160 -5.78 5.07 -7.77
N LEU A 161 -4.56 4.68 -8.18
CA LEU A 161 -3.40 5.55 -8.25
C LEU A 161 -2.75 5.45 -9.63
N VAL A 162 -2.13 6.56 -10.07
CA VAL A 162 -1.25 6.60 -11.24
C VAL A 162 0.01 7.36 -10.87
N ASP A 163 1.14 6.74 -11.09
CA ASP A 163 2.46 7.27 -10.79
C ASP A 163 3.03 8.06 -11.97
N VAL A 164 3.48 9.29 -11.71
CA VAL A 164 3.90 10.24 -12.74
C VAL A 164 5.19 10.96 -12.34
N ALA A 165 6.15 11.06 -13.26
CA ALA A 165 7.28 11.97 -13.15
C ALA A 165 6.94 13.31 -13.79
N PRO A 166 6.70 14.38 -13.03
CA PRO A 166 6.12 15.63 -13.56
C PRO A 166 7.06 16.41 -14.48
N GLU A 167 8.38 16.17 -14.40
CA GLU A 167 9.38 16.81 -15.24
C GLU A 167 9.40 16.30 -16.69
N GLU A 168 8.79 15.13 -16.94
CA GLU A 168 8.76 14.58 -18.28
C GLU A 168 7.75 15.32 -19.17
N PRO A 169 8.04 15.51 -20.47
CA PRO A 169 7.20 16.30 -21.35
C PRO A 169 5.75 15.81 -21.42
N GLY A 170 4.79 16.73 -21.21
CA GLY A 170 3.35 16.45 -21.27
C GLY A 170 2.76 15.92 -19.95
N ASN A 171 3.58 15.48 -18.98
CA ASN A 171 3.09 14.88 -17.76
C ASN A 171 2.34 15.86 -16.85
N LEU A 172 2.70 17.15 -16.82
CA LEU A 172 1.93 18.16 -16.11
C LEU A 172 0.52 18.37 -16.70
N ASP A 173 0.37 18.22 -18.01
CA ASP A 173 -0.94 18.33 -18.67
C ASP A 173 -1.79 17.11 -18.36
N PHE A 174 -1.20 15.91 -18.32
CA PHE A 174 -1.87 14.69 -17.83
C PHE A 174 -2.38 14.87 -16.41
N ILE A 175 -1.56 15.40 -15.49
CA ILE A 175 -1.97 15.65 -14.10
C ILE A 175 -3.21 16.53 -14.07
N ARG A 176 -3.22 17.66 -14.80
CA ARG A 176 -4.37 18.58 -14.86
C ARG A 176 -5.63 17.92 -15.43
N GLU A 177 -5.46 17.09 -16.44
CA GLU A 177 -6.56 16.45 -17.14
C GLU A 177 -7.20 15.33 -16.31
N CYS A 178 -6.39 14.50 -15.62
CA CYS A 178 -6.85 13.28 -14.97
C CYS A 178 -7.07 13.40 -13.46
N ARG A 179 -6.76 14.53 -12.83
CA ARG A 179 -6.81 14.71 -11.35
C ARG A 179 -8.16 14.41 -10.70
N ASP A 180 -9.26 14.59 -11.43
CA ASP A 180 -10.61 14.34 -10.91
C ASP A 180 -11.09 12.90 -11.22
N GLU A 181 -10.30 12.14 -11.99
CA GLU A 181 -10.61 10.75 -12.39
C GLU A 181 -9.85 9.71 -11.57
N VAL A 182 -8.65 10.06 -11.10
CA VAL A 182 -7.76 9.16 -10.37
C VAL A 182 -6.82 9.95 -9.45
N ARG A 183 -6.37 9.33 -8.35
CA ARG A 183 -5.31 9.93 -7.54
C ARG A 183 -3.98 9.88 -8.29
N ILE A 184 -3.31 11.02 -8.39
CA ILE A 184 -2.02 11.11 -9.07
C ILE A 184 -0.91 11.24 -8.03
N SER A 185 0.07 10.36 -8.13
CA SER A 185 1.25 10.30 -7.28
C SER A 185 2.51 10.72 -8.05
N ILE A 186 3.37 11.49 -7.40
CA ILE A 186 4.70 11.79 -7.93
C ILE A 186 5.62 10.63 -7.57
N ALA A 187 6.23 10.01 -8.60
CA ALA A 187 7.03 8.81 -8.46
C ALA A 187 8.18 8.77 -9.48
N HIS A 188 9.24 8.02 -9.16
CA HIS A 188 10.35 7.74 -10.08
C HIS A 188 10.77 8.98 -10.88
N THR A 189 11.18 10.03 -10.19
CA THR A 189 11.31 11.38 -10.72
C THR A 189 12.68 11.97 -10.46
N CYS A 190 13.13 12.84 -11.36
CA CYS A 190 14.25 13.76 -11.16
C CYS A 190 13.79 15.20 -10.89
N THR A 191 12.50 15.38 -10.60
CA THR A 191 11.90 16.72 -10.49
C THR A 191 12.58 17.55 -9.42
N ASP A 192 12.71 18.85 -9.68
CA ASP A 192 13.12 19.85 -8.71
C ASP A 192 11.92 20.31 -7.84
N TYR A 193 12.20 21.23 -6.92
CA TYR A 193 11.18 21.79 -6.03
C TYR A 193 10.08 22.52 -6.79
N ASP A 194 10.45 23.41 -7.75
CA ASP A 194 9.49 24.27 -8.45
C ASP A 194 8.57 23.47 -9.37
N THR A 195 9.12 22.47 -10.06
CA THR A 195 8.35 21.56 -10.91
C THR A 195 7.42 20.68 -10.08
N ALA A 196 7.88 20.19 -8.91
CA ALA A 196 7.03 19.44 -7.99
C ALA A 196 5.88 20.31 -7.45
N LYS A 197 6.15 21.57 -7.05
CA LYS A 197 5.10 22.54 -6.66
C LYS A 197 4.08 22.74 -7.78
N ALA A 198 4.54 22.85 -9.03
CA ALA A 198 3.64 22.96 -10.17
C ALA A 198 2.78 21.71 -10.38
N ALA A 199 3.32 20.51 -10.10
CA ALA A 199 2.58 19.25 -10.18
C ALA A 199 1.50 19.16 -9.09
N PHE A 200 1.80 19.53 -7.84
CA PHE A 200 0.79 19.60 -6.77
C PHE A 200 -0.28 20.64 -7.09
N ALA A 201 0.10 21.82 -7.54
CA ALA A 201 -0.86 22.84 -8.00
C ALA A 201 -1.72 22.37 -9.19
N ALA A 202 -1.20 21.47 -10.03
CA ALA A 202 -1.94 20.86 -11.13
C ALA A 202 -2.94 19.78 -10.66
N GLY A 203 -2.75 19.18 -9.46
CA GLY A 203 -3.67 18.21 -8.90
C GLY A 203 -3.03 16.90 -8.40
N ALA A 204 -1.71 16.74 -8.49
CA ALA A 204 -1.03 15.66 -7.76
C ALA A 204 -1.25 15.86 -6.26
N SER A 205 -1.41 14.77 -5.50
CA SER A 205 -1.72 14.85 -4.06
C SER A 205 -1.03 13.77 -3.24
N HIS A 206 -0.16 12.99 -3.87
CA HIS A 206 0.46 11.82 -3.28
C HIS A 206 1.91 11.67 -3.73
N MET A 207 2.75 11.01 -2.94
CA MET A 207 4.11 10.62 -3.31
C MET A 207 4.35 9.15 -3.02
N THR A 208 4.78 8.44 -4.01
CA THR A 208 5.08 7.02 -3.98
C THR A 208 6.43 6.78 -3.32
N HIS A 209 6.53 5.75 -2.44
CA HIS A 209 7.72 5.26 -1.73
C HIS A 209 8.77 6.36 -1.46
N LEU A 210 8.37 7.36 -0.66
CA LEU A 210 9.15 8.57 -0.36
C LEU A 210 10.64 8.27 -0.12
N TYR A 211 11.54 9.08 -0.66
CA TYR A 211 13.00 8.96 -0.72
C TYR A 211 13.53 8.01 -1.80
N ASN A 212 12.75 7.01 -2.24
CA ASN A 212 13.22 6.03 -3.23
C ASN A 212 12.95 6.54 -4.64
N ALA A 213 13.92 6.34 -5.53
CA ALA A 213 13.88 6.76 -6.93
C ALA A 213 13.51 8.26 -7.14
N MET A 214 13.96 9.15 -6.24
CA MET A 214 13.76 10.60 -6.32
C MET A 214 14.97 11.38 -5.78
N PRO A 215 15.06 12.71 -6.01
CA PRO A 215 16.07 13.56 -5.37
C PRO A 215 15.85 13.65 -3.86
N GLY A 216 16.95 13.63 -3.09
CA GLY A 216 16.93 13.86 -1.65
C GLY A 216 16.82 15.34 -1.28
N ILE A 217 16.65 15.61 0.02
CA ILE A 217 16.59 16.97 0.57
C ILE A 217 17.99 17.55 0.69
N THR A 218 18.24 18.71 0.07
CA THR A 218 19.43 19.52 0.33
C THR A 218 19.04 20.96 0.66
N HIS A 219 19.94 21.72 1.27
CA HIS A 219 19.64 23.09 1.73
C HIS A 219 19.55 24.14 0.60
N ARG A 220 19.95 23.81 -0.63
CA ARG A 220 19.84 24.68 -1.82
C ARG A 220 18.92 24.11 -2.89
N GLU A 221 18.71 22.80 -2.86
CA GLU A 221 17.84 22.05 -3.76
C GLU A 221 16.94 21.15 -2.91
N PRO A 222 15.85 21.70 -2.35
CA PRO A 222 15.02 20.97 -1.40
C PRO A 222 14.26 19.80 -2.02
N GLY A 223 14.07 19.83 -3.34
CA GLY A 223 13.48 18.74 -4.13
C GLY A 223 11.98 18.53 -3.88
N PRO A 224 11.44 17.44 -4.43
CA PRO A 224 10.01 17.16 -4.38
C PRO A 224 9.49 16.86 -2.96
N ILE A 225 10.34 16.39 -2.06
CA ILE A 225 9.94 15.99 -0.69
C ILE A 225 9.47 17.21 0.12
N ILE A 226 10.19 18.33 0.00
CA ILE A 226 9.79 19.57 0.69
C ILE A 226 8.56 20.18 0.02
N ALA A 227 8.46 20.11 -1.32
CA ALA A 227 7.26 20.53 -2.03
C ALA A 227 6.02 19.75 -1.54
N ALA A 228 6.11 18.42 -1.42
CA ALA A 228 5.05 17.57 -0.90
C ALA A 228 4.65 17.93 0.54
N LEU A 229 5.64 18.21 1.40
CA LEU A 229 5.39 18.63 2.78
C LEU A 229 4.56 19.91 2.85
N GLU A 230 4.93 20.91 2.09
CA GLU A 230 4.27 22.22 2.05
C GLU A 230 2.88 22.21 1.40
N ASP A 231 2.68 21.35 0.39
CA ASP A 231 1.39 21.22 -0.29
C ASP A 231 0.42 20.25 0.41
N GLY A 232 0.85 19.63 1.52
CA GLY A 232 -0.01 18.76 2.29
C GLY A 232 -0.26 17.38 1.66
N ALA A 233 0.62 16.95 0.75
CA ALA A 233 0.50 15.64 0.09
C ALA A 233 0.61 14.48 1.08
N GLU A 234 -0.05 13.37 0.75
CA GLU A 234 0.15 12.07 1.40
C GLU A 234 1.45 11.44 0.88
N VAL A 235 2.13 10.65 1.73
CA VAL A 235 3.43 10.07 1.39
C VAL A 235 3.52 8.62 1.81
N GLU A 236 3.98 7.75 0.92
CA GLU A 236 4.22 6.34 1.21
C GLU A 236 5.59 6.13 1.85
N LEU A 237 5.68 5.19 2.79
CA LEU A 237 6.94 4.76 3.42
C LEU A 237 7.06 3.24 3.46
N ILE A 238 8.22 2.74 3.05
CA ILE A 238 8.63 1.34 3.21
C ILE A 238 9.44 1.22 4.51
N THR A 239 8.89 0.58 5.53
CA THR A 239 9.53 0.48 6.87
C THR A 239 10.08 -0.91 7.16
N ASP A 240 10.78 -1.47 6.20
CA ASP A 240 11.36 -2.83 6.22
C ASP A 240 12.76 -2.95 6.85
N ASN A 241 13.31 -1.86 7.42
CA ASN A 241 14.70 -1.73 7.89
C ASN A 241 15.78 -1.79 6.79
N VAL A 242 15.40 -1.74 5.52
CA VAL A 242 16.33 -1.79 4.35
C VAL A 242 16.27 -0.50 3.55
N HIS A 243 15.05 -0.06 3.16
CA HIS A 243 14.85 1.09 2.28
C HIS A 243 15.13 2.42 2.96
N ILE A 244 14.72 2.57 4.21
CA ILE A 244 14.75 3.86 4.92
C ILE A 244 15.40 3.69 6.29
N HIS A 245 16.36 4.56 6.61
CA HIS A 245 16.97 4.59 7.94
C HIS A 245 15.92 4.99 9.00
N PRO A 246 15.87 4.34 10.19
CA PRO A 246 14.88 4.61 11.23
C PRO A 246 14.74 6.09 11.64
N ALA A 247 15.85 6.85 11.61
CA ALA A 247 15.80 8.28 11.89
C ALA A 247 15.00 9.08 10.85
N MET A 248 15.03 8.66 9.57
CA MET A 248 14.26 9.29 8.50
C MET A 248 12.78 8.91 8.58
N VAL A 249 12.45 7.70 9.01
CA VAL A 249 11.06 7.31 9.29
C VAL A 249 10.48 8.21 10.38
N ARG A 250 11.17 8.36 11.52
CA ARG A 250 10.73 9.30 12.59
C ARG A 250 10.65 10.74 12.13
N PHE A 251 11.62 11.19 11.33
CA PHE A 251 11.61 12.53 10.74
C PHE A 251 10.34 12.74 9.91
N THR A 252 9.98 11.78 9.07
CA THR A 252 8.78 11.87 8.22
C THR A 252 7.50 11.91 9.05
N PHE A 253 7.32 11.01 10.03
CA PHE A 253 6.15 11.05 10.91
C PHE A 253 6.04 12.36 11.68
N ASN A 254 7.17 12.94 12.12
CA ASN A 254 7.19 14.20 12.85
C ASN A 254 6.90 15.43 11.97
N THR A 255 7.28 15.40 10.69
CA THR A 255 7.14 16.55 9.79
C THR A 255 5.85 16.50 8.99
N PHE A 256 5.50 15.35 8.42
CA PHE A 256 4.26 15.18 7.66
C PHE A 256 3.03 14.97 8.56
N GLY A 257 3.24 14.45 9.78
CA GLY A 257 2.14 14.07 10.67
C GLY A 257 1.62 12.66 10.38
N ALA A 258 1.07 12.01 11.41
CA ALA A 258 0.58 10.64 11.32
C ALA A 258 -0.65 10.46 10.40
N ASP A 259 -1.27 11.54 9.99
CA ASP A 259 -2.47 11.54 9.13
C ASP A 259 -2.16 11.59 7.63
N ARG A 260 -0.92 11.87 7.25
CA ARG A 260 -0.48 11.92 5.85
C ARG A 260 0.52 10.83 5.47
N VAL A 261 1.08 10.11 6.46
CA VAL A 261 1.98 8.99 6.19
C VAL A 261 1.18 7.73 5.92
N ILE A 262 1.54 7.00 4.88
CA ILE A 262 0.98 5.72 4.48
C ILE A 262 2.11 4.69 4.51
N LEU A 263 1.96 3.60 5.26
CA LEU A 263 2.87 2.47 5.18
C LEU A 263 2.49 1.57 4.02
N ILE A 264 3.49 1.15 3.28
CA ILE A 264 3.38 0.21 2.16
C ILE A 264 4.42 -0.90 2.31
N ALA A 265 4.18 -2.03 1.68
CA ALA A 265 5.14 -3.12 1.63
C ALA A 265 6.16 -2.94 0.51
N ASP A 266 5.75 -2.48 -0.65
CA ASP A 266 6.50 -2.56 -1.90
C ASP A 266 7.09 -3.96 -2.10
N SER A 267 6.34 -5.00 -1.65
CA SER A 267 6.81 -6.37 -1.67
C SER A 267 6.80 -6.92 -3.08
N MET A 268 7.77 -7.80 -3.36
CA MET A 268 7.85 -8.51 -4.63
C MET A 268 7.63 -10.01 -4.42
N MET A 269 7.58 -10.80 -5.50
CA MET A 269 7.24 -12.24 -5.47
C MET A 269 8.01 -13.08 -4.43
N ALA A 270 9.18 -12.61 -3.96
CA ALA A 270 9.95 -13.32 -2.94
C ALA A 270 9.42 -13.14 -1.52
N CYS A 271 8.47 -12.23 -1.28
CA CYS A 271 7.86 -12.06 0.03
C CYS A 271 7.23 -13.39 0.49
N GLY A 272 7.57 -13.82 1.70
CA GLY A 272 7.15 -15.12 2.22
C GLY A 272 7.98 -16.33 1.76
N LEU A 273 9.03 -16.13 0.96
CA LEU A 273 9.90 -17.18 0.45
C LEU A 273 11.35 -17.04 0.98
N PRO A 274 12.17 -18.11 0.90
CA PRO A 274 13.57 -18.08 1.34
C PRO A 274 14.45 -17.24 0.40
N ASP A 275 15.70 -17.03 0.81
CA ASP A 275 16.75 -16.45 -0.02
C ASP A 275 16.84 -17.18 -1.36
N GLY A 276 17.02 -16.44 -2.47
CA GLY A 276 17.05 -17.05 -3.80
C GLY A 276 17.14 -16.06 -4.95
N GLN A 277 16.91 -16.60 -6.14
CA GLN A 277 16.78 -15.85 -7.38
C GLN A 277 15.30 -15.75 -7.75
N TYR A 278 14.85 -14.54 -8.05
CA TYR A 278 13.48 -14.20 -8.37
C TYR A 278 13.41 -13.23 -9.55
N SER A 279 12.26 -12.68 -9.82
CA SER A 279 12.11 -11.61 -10.84
C SER A 279 11.20 -10.50 -10.34
N LEU A 280 11.35 -9.30 -10.91
CA LEU A 280 10.45 -8.17 -10.75
C LEU A 280 10.39 -7.41 -12.07
N GLY A 281 9.21 -7.24 -12.64
CA GLY A 281 9.05 -6.55 -13.93
C GLY A 281 9.85 -7.17 -15.07
N GLY A 282 10.13 -8.48 -15.01
CA GLY A 282 10.96 -9.20 -15.99
C GLY A 282 12.47 -9.05 -15.79
N GLN A 283 12.92 -8.38 -14.71
CA GLN A 283 14.33 -8.25 -14.34
C GLN A 283 14.71 -9.26 -13.25
N ALA A 284 15.91 -9.86 -13.36
CA ALA A 284 16.40 -10.82 -12.37
C ALA A 284 16.72 -10.11 -11.04
N VAL A 285 16.23 -10.68 -9.92
CA VAL A 285 16.40 -10.17 -8.56
C VAL A 285 17.05 -11.24 -7.69
N THR A 286 18.05 -10.85 -6.92
CA THR A 286 18.69 -11.67 -5.89
C THR A 286 18.19 -11.24 -4.52
N VAL A 287 17.62 -12.18 -3.75
CA VAL A 287 17.21 -11.95 -2.36
C VAL A 287 18.19 -12.61 -1.40
N ARG A 288 18.70 -11.84 -0.44
CA ARG A 288 19.54 -12.30 0.66
C ARG A 288 19.13 -11.64 1.97
N GLY A 289 18.61 -12.42 2.89
CA GLY A 289 17.99 -11.90 4.10
C GLY A 289 16.85 -10.92 3.75
N PRO A 290 16.77 -9.74 4.37
CA PRO A 290 15.70 -8.79 4.10
C PRO A 290 15.88 -7.98 2.80
N ARG A 291 17.00 -8.19 2.07
CA ARG A 291 17.37 -7.33 0.94
C ARG A 291 17.12 -8.02 -0.40
N ALA A 292 16.32 -7.39 -1.25
CA ALA A 292 16.13 -7.73 -2.66
C ALA A 292 16.87 -6.70 -3.53
N THR A 293 17.68 -7.15 -4.49
CA THR A 293 18.46 -6.28 -5.38
C THR A 293 18.45 -6.82 -6.80
N LEU A 294 18.54 -5.93 -7.79
CA LEU A 294 18.75 -6.36 -9.17
C LEU A 294 20.03 -7.18 -9.26
N THR A 295 19.97 -8.37 -9.87
CA THR A 295 21.10 -9.31 -9.96
C THR A 295 22.29 -8.71 -10.73
N GLU A 296 22.00 -7.98 -11.82
CA GLU A 296 23.00 -7.32 -12.65
C GLU A 296 23.48 -5.97 -12.08
N GLN A 297 22.72 -5.40 -11.12
CA GLN A 297 23.03 -4.13 -10.48
C GLN A 297 22.83 -4.25 -8.95
N PRO A 298 23.73 -4.94 -8.22
CA PRO A 298 23.54 -5.24 -6.79
C PRO A 298 23.44 -4.04 -5.86
N GLY A 299 23.71 -2.82 -6.37
CA GLY A 299 23.48 -1.56 -5.64
C GLY A 299 22.04 -1.04 -5.71
N THR A 300 21.24 -1.56 -6.63
CA THR A 300 19.83 -1.13 -6.83
C THR A 300 18.91 -2.07 -6.08
N ILE A 301 18.17 -1.54 -5.10
CA ILE A 301 17.11 -2.26 -4.40
C ILE A 301 15.95 -2.46 -5.38
N ALA A 302 15.29 -3.60 -5.32
CA ALA A 302 14.25 -4.03 -6.25
C ALA A 302 13.04 -4.57 -5.48
N GLY A 303 12.19 -3.66 -5.02
CA GLY A 303 11.09 -3.96 -4.11
C GLY A 303 11.57 -4.50 -2.76
N SER A 304 10.66 -4.97 -1.94
CA SER A 304 10.97 -5.58 -0.64
C SER A 304 10.63 -7.07 -0.60
N ALA A 305 11.20 -7.78 0.39
CA ALA A 305 10.80 -9.14 0.74
C ALA A 305 9.97 -9.18 2.03
N THR A 306 9.30 -8.08 2.38
CA THR A 306 8.62 -7.87 3.67
C THR A 306 7.16 -7.51 3.43
N CYS A 307 6.20 -8.18 4.11
CA CYS A 307 4.79 -7.84 4.02
C CYS A 307 4.46 -6.56 4.83
N LEU A 308 3.31 -5.94 4.55
CA LEU A 308 2.90 -4.69 5.21
C LEU A 308 2.79 -4.82 6.73
N PHE A 309 2.30 -5.96 7.24
CA PHE A 309 2.21 -6.16 8.68
C PHE A 309 3.59 -6.10 9.36
N ASP A 310 4.60 -6.73 8.76
CA ASP A 310 5.96 -6.68 9.27
C ASP A 310 6.58 -5.29 9.14
N CYS A 311 6.26 -4.53 8.08
CA CYS A 311 6.62 -3.12 7.94
C CYS A 311 6.04 -2.29 9.10
N MET A 312 4.76 -2.43 9.39
CA MET A 312 4.09 -1.76 10.51
C MET A 312 4.72 -2.15 11.85
N LYS A 313 4.94 -3.45 12.09
CA LYS A 313 5.56 -3.97 13.30
C LYS A 313 6.97 -3.40 13.51
N ARG A 314 7.80 -3.35 12.48
CA ARG A 314 9.15 -2.75 12.52
C ARG A 314 9.12 -1.25 12.73
N ALA A 315 8.17 -0.54 12.13
CA ALA A 315 7.99 0.89 12.40
C ALA A 315 7.81 1.18 13.90
N VAL A 316 7.05 0.32 14.61
CA VAL A 316 6.82 0.45 16.05
C VAL A 316 8.03 -0.03 16.87
N LEU A 317 8.43 -1.29 16.69
CA LEU A 317 9.38 -1.95 17.59
C LEU A 317 10.84 -1.53 17.33
N ASP A 318 11.21 -1.32 16.07
CA ASP A 318 12.60 -1.04 15.69
C ASP A 318 12.85 0.45 15.44
N MET A 319 11.84 1.19 14.97
CA MET A 319 12.02 2.58 14.54
C MET A 319 11.44 3.59 15.53
N GLY A 320 10.60 3.15 16.50
CA GLY A 320 10.06 3.98 17.57
C GLY A 320 8.89 4.89 17.12
N VAL A 321 8.15 4.48 16.11
CA VAL A 321 6.88 5.12 15.73
C VAL A 321 5.82 4.73 16.77
N PRO A 322 4.99 5.65 17.30
CA PRO A 322 3.87 5.28 18.17
C PRO A 322 2.94 4.26 17.49
N LEU A 323 2.49 3.25 18.25
CA LEU A 323 1.63 2.18 17.71
C LEU A 323 0.39 2.73 17.01
N GLU A 324 -0.28 3.70 17.63
CA GLU A 324 -1.48 4.32 17.09
C GLU A 324 -1.22 5.00 15.72
N SER A 325 -0.04 5.61 15.58
CA SER A 325 0.36 6.26 14.32
C SER A 325 0.68 5.23 13.24
N ALA A 326 1.38 4.15 13.59
CA ALA A 326 1.71 3.08 12.65
C ALA A 326 0.47 2.33 12.17
N VAL A 327 -0.47 2.02 13.08
CA VAL A 327 -1.75 1.40 12.74
C VAL A 327 -2.55 2.32 11.81
N ARG A 328 -2.66 3.62 12.12
CA ARG A 328 -3.33 4.58 11.25
C ARG A 328 -2.73 4.60 9.85
N ALA A 329 -1.39 4.63 9.76
CA ALA A 329 -0.65 4.68 8.50
C ALA A 329 -0.77 3.40 7.67
N ALA A 330 -1.09 2.25 8.30
CA ALA A 330 -1.27 0.96 7.62
C ALA A 330 -2.74 0.59 7.40
N THR A 331 -3.70 1.41 7.83
CA THR A 331 -5.14 1.09 7.77
C THR A 331 -5.97 2.25 7.22
N LEU A 332 -6.28 3.26 8.03
CA LEU A 332 -7.20 4.34 7.70
C LEU A 332 -6.64 5.29 6.62
N ASN A 333 -5.35 5.64 6.70
CA ASN A 333 -4.76 6.56 5.72
C ASN A 333 -4.77 5.97 4.31
N PRO A 334 -4.25 4.73 4.06
CA PRO A 334 -4.34 4.13 2.73
C PRO A 334 -5.79 3.93 2.27
N ALA A 335 -6.71 3.54 3.15
CA ALA A 335 -8.12 3.41 2.80
C ALA A 335 -8.74 4.73 2.32
N ARG A 336 -8.44 5.86 3.00
CA ARG A 336 -8.87 7.20 2.59
C ARG A 336 -8.20 7.64 1.29
N SER A 337 -6.91 7.35 1.16
CA SER A 337 -6.14 7.70 -0.04
C SER A 337 -6.77 7.16 -1.30
N ILE A 338 -7.26 5.93 -1.29
CA ILE A 338 -7.89 5.30 -2.45
C ILE A 338 -9.43 5.30 -2.42
N GLY A 339 -10.04 6.00 -1.45
CA GLY A 339 -11.49 6.21 -1.38
C GLY A 339 -12.33 4.99 -1.01
N ILE A 340 -11.79 4.08 -0.18
CA ILE A 340 -12.49 2.88 0.30
C ILE A 340 -12.80 2.94 1.81
N ASP A 341 -12.57 4.06 2.46
CA ASP A 341 -12.72 4.23 3.90
C ASP A 341 -14.17 4.17 4.40
N ALA A 342 -15.15 4.08 3.50
CA ALA A 342 -16.52 3.74 3.84
C ALA A 342 -16.66 2.31 4.38
N ASP A 343 -15.82 1.38 3.93
CA ASP A 343 -15.88 -0.04 4.26
C ASP A 343 -14.64 -0.57 5.00
N TYR A 344 -13.46 0.02 4.78
CA TYR A 344 -12.16 -0.45 5.27
C TYR A 344 -11.45 0.58 6.16
N GLY A 345 -10.35 0.15 6.80
CA GLY A 345 -9.40 1.02 7.49
C GLY A 345 -9.77 1.42 8.92
N SER A 346 -10.98 1.10 9.42
CA SER A 346 -11.36 1.35 10.81
C SER A 346 -12.29 0.25 11.34
N LEU A 347 -12.46 0.22 12.69
CA LEU A 347 -13.37 -0.69 13.40
C LEU A 347 -14.64 0.06 13.87
N ASP A 348 -15.14 0.98 13.05
CA ASP A 348 -16.34 1.75 13.32
C ASP A 348 -17.60 1.04 12.81
N ALA A 349 -18.75 1.43 13.35
CA ALA A 349 -20.01 0.85 12.94
C ALA A 349 -20.27 1.00 11.43
N GLY A 350 -20.78 -0.06 10.82
CA GLY A 350 -21.10 -0.14 9.40
C GLY A 350 -19.94 -0.60 8.51
N ARG A 351 -18.70 -0.55 8.99
CA ARG A 351 -17.54 -1.03 8.26
C ARG A 351 -17.45 -2.55 8.28
N TYR A 352 -16.68 -3.15 7.39
CA TYR A 352 -16.44 -4.58 7.42
C TYR A 352 -15.85 -5.04 8.75
N GLY A 353 -16.24 -6.20 9.21
CA GLY A 353 -15.71 -6.88 10.39
C GLY A 353 -14.35 -7.50 10.10
N ASN A 354 -13.40 -6.67 9.66
CA ASN A 354 -12.03 -7.01 9.33
C ASN A 354 -11.14 -6.67 10.52
N VAL A 355 -10.75 -7.67 11.32
CA VAL A 355 -10.05 -7.48 12.60
C VAL A 355 -8.80 -8.32 12.65
N VAL A 356 -7.69 -7.73 13.07
CA VAL A 356 -6.44 -8.44 13.38
C VAL A 356 -6.19 -8.33 14.88
N LEU A 357 -6.26 -9.45 15.60
CA LEU A 357 -5.89 -9.53 17.02
C LEU A 357 -4.40 -9.76 17.14
N VAL A 358 -3.74 -8.93 17.93
CA VAL A 358 -2.29 -9.03 18.17
C VAL A 358 -1.98 -8.91 19.66
N ASP A 359 -0.91 -9.57 20.09
CA ASP A 359 -0.39 -9.45 21.47
C ASP A 359 0.43 -8.18 21.69
N ASP A 360 0.99 -8.02 22.88
CA ASP A 360 1.84 -6.86 23.24
C ASP A 360 3.18 -6.81 22.46
N LYS A 361 3.56 -7.90 21.78
CA LYS A 361 4.74 -7.96 20.89
C LYS A 361 4.37 -7.77 19.43
N LEU A 362 3.10 -7.46 19.16
CA LEU A 362 2.53 -7.38 17.84
C LEU A 362 2.69 -8.70 17.05
N ASP A 363 2.55 -9.86 17.74
CA ASP A 363 2.41 -11.15 17.07
C ASP A 363 0.92 -11.39 16.79
N ILE A 364 0.59 -11.82 15.56
CA ILE A 364 -0.79 -12.08 15.16
C ILE A 364 -1.31 -13.30 15.94
N LEU A 365 -2.40 -13.08 16.66
CA LEU A 365 -3.11 -14.12 17.39
C LEU A 365 -4.26 -14.68 16.57
N LYS A 366 -4.94 -13.83 15.81
CA LYS A 366 -6.11 -14.21 15.01
C LYS A 366 -6.41 -13.16 13.95
N VAL A 367 -6.85 -13.63 12.79
CA VAL A 367 -7.35 -12.78 11.70
C VAL A 367 -8.84 -13.09 11.48
N VAL A 368 -9.64 -12.06 11.42
CA VAL A 368 -11.08 -12.11 11.11
C VAL A 368 -11.33 -11.28 9.86
N ARG A 369 -11.88 -11.89 8.82
CA ARG A 369 -12.28 -11.24 7.57
C ARG A 369 -13.79 -11.32 7.42
N HIS A 370 -14.45 -10.17 7.25
CA HIS A 370 -15.92 -10.06 7.13
C HIS A 370 -16.67 -10.85 8.22
N GLY A 371 -16.12 -10.87 9.44
CA GLY A 371 -16.71 -11.59 10.56
C GLY A 371 -16.46 -13.10 10.58
N GLU A 372 -15.59 -13.63 9.73
CA GLU A 372 -15.17 -15.02 9.71
C GLU A 372 -13.69 -15.15 10.09
N VAL A 373 -13.37 -16.11 10.96
CA VAL A 373 -11.97 -16.41 11.33
C VAL A 373 -11.28 -17.11 10.18
N ILE A 374 -10.15 -16.56 9.74
CA ILE A 374 -9.38 -17.09 8.60
C ILE A 374 -7.94 -17.49 8.97
N GLY A 375 -7.47 -17.21 10.19
CA GLY A 375 -6.13 -17.55 10.65
C GLY A 375 -5.97 -17.47 12.16
#